data_5686ec6325c774ee2597643c97220ca9
#
_entry.id   5686ec6325c774ee2597643c97220ca9
#
_cell.length_a   1.000
_cell.length_b   1.000
_cell.length_c   1.000
_cell.angle_alpha   90.00
_cell.angle_beta   90.00
_cell.angle_gamma   90.00
#
_symmetry.space_group_name_H-M   'P 1'
#
loop_
_entity.id
_entity.type
_entity.pdbx_description
1 polymer ?
#
loop_
_entity_poly.entity_id
_entity_poly.type
_entity_poly.pdbx_seq_one_letter_code
_entity_poly.pdbx_strand_id
1 'polypeptide(L)'
;KKITEAVHRHGTKVFGQLFHPGAEVLGTDSYGTRTIAWAPSPLNHERCFATTRQLTPELIEEIIKGYAITAERMIEAGYDGVEIVASHGYLPAQFLSPLVNQRTDCWGGSRENRQRFLLDVARLLRQRLPASAIVGLRISLDEKDHLGVKPDEALAALAALEAESLVDYMNIA
;
A
#
# COMPACT_ATOMS: atom_id res chain seq x y z
N LYS A 1 17.70 -10.37 -9.75
CA LYS A 1 18.99 -10.12 -10.45
C LYS A 1 18.91 -10.35 -11.96
N LYS A 2 18.59 -11.53 -12.47
CA LYS A 2 18.58 -11.78 -13.93
C LYS A 2 17.70 -10.79 -14.71
N ILE A 3 16.53 -10.42 -14.17
CA ILE A 3 15.61 -9.45 -14.80
C ILE A 3 16.23 -8.05 -14.77
N THR A 4 16.71 -7.60 -13.62
CA THR A 4 17.29 -6.26 -13.45
C THR A 4 18.53 -6.09 -14.31
N GLU A 5 19.43 -7.09 -14.35
CA GLU A 5 20.61 -7.11 -15.23
C GLU A 5 20.22 -7.07 -16.72
N ALA A 6 19.13 -7.76 -17.12
CA ALA A 6 18.67 -7.73 -18.50
C ALA A 6 18.14 -6.35 -18.90
N VAL A 7 17.38 -5.70 -18.02
CA VAL A 7 16.83 -4.35 -18.24
C VAL A 7 17.96 -3.30 -18.29
N HIS A 8 18.89 -3.38 -17.34
CA HIS A 8 20.00 -2.42 -17.24
C HIS A 8 20.94 -2.45 -18.44
N ARG A 9 21.11 -3.60 -19.13
CA ARG A 9 21.87 -3.67 -20.39
C ARG A 9 21.35 -2.74 -21.49
N HIS A 10 20.09 -2.33 -21.37
CA HIS A 10 19.45 -1.38 -22.31
C HIS A 10 19.39 0.05 -21.77
N GLY A 11 20.09 0.35 -20.66
CA GLY A 11 20.11 1.67 -20.04
C GLY A 11 18.79 2.07 -19.38
N THR A 12 17.88 1.12 -19.15
CA THR A 12 16.54 1.36 -18.60
C THR A 12 16.50 1.06 -17.11
N LYS A 13 15.73 1.84 -16.37
CA LYS A 13 15.46 1.65 -14.95
C LYS A 13 14.31 0.66 -14.73
N VAL A 14 14.33 -0.05 -13.61
CA VAL A 14 13.27 -0.99 -13.23
C VAL A 14 12.87 -0.81 -11.78
N PHE A 15 11.56 -0.71 -11.54
CA PHE A 15 10.97 -0.56 -10.22
C PHE A 15 10.13 -1.79 -9.86
N GLY A 16 10.11 -2.15 -8.57
CA GLY A 16 9.24 -3.19 -8.04
C GLY A 16 8.02 -2.58 -7.39
N GLN A 17 6.82 -3.10 -7.70
CA GLN A 17 5.61 -2.67 -6.99
C GLN A 17 5.47 -3.44 -5.67
N LEU A 18 5.20 -2.70 -4.60
CA LEU A 18 4.89 -3.21 -3.27
C LEU A 18 3.39 -3.13 -3.05
N PHE A 19 2.73 -4.27 -2.88
CA PHE A 19 1.31 -4.29 -2.59
C PHE A 19 0.95 -5.34 -1.54
N HIS A 20 -0.16 -5.12 -0.87
CA HIS A 20 -0.83 -6.08 -0.02
C HIS A 20 -2.31 -6.07 -0.38
N PRO A 21 -2.92 -7.22 -0.73
CA PRO A 21 -4.28 -7.24 -1.26
C PRO A 21 -5.33 -6.76 -0.23
N GLY A 22 -5.07 -6.92 1.07
CA GLY A 22 -6.09 -6.60 2.06
C GLY A 22 -7.32 -7.47 1.89
N ALA A 23 -8.49 -6.84 1.74
CA ALA A 23 -9.75 -7.51 1.48
C ALA A 23 -9.85 -8.13 0.06
N GLU A 24 -9.02 -7.68 -0.89
CA GLU A 24 -9.02 -8.14 -2.29
C GLU A 24 -8.28 -9.49 -2.48
N VAL A 25 -8.21 -10.32 -1.46
CA VAL A 25 -7.61 -11.65 -1.58
C VAL A 25 -8.49 -12.52 -2.47
N LEU A 26 -7.95 -12.86 -3.64
CA LEU A 26 -8.51 -13.83 -4.55
C LEU A 26 -7.82 -15.17 -4.29
N GLY A 27 -8.48 -16.10 -3.66
CA GLY A 27 -7.89 -17.42 -3.55
C GLY A 27 -8.56 -18.34 -2.56
N THR A 28 -8.42 -19.60 -2.91
CA THR A 28 -8.63 -20.73 -2.02
C THR A 28 -7.27 -21.35 -1.75
N ASP A 29 -7.13 -21.99 -0.62
CA ASP A 29 -5.98 -22.87 -0.36
C ASP A 29 -6.02 -24.11 -1.30
N SER A 30 -5.02 -24.98 -1.18
CA SER A 30 -4.94 -26.22 -1.98
C SER A 30 -6.12 -27.17 -1.79
N TYR A 31 -6.97 -26.94 -0.80
CA TYR A 31 -8.17 -27.73 -0.48
C TYR A 31 -9.48 -27.05 -0.91
N GLY A 32 -9.40 -25.89 -1.58
CA GLY A 32 -10.57 -25.13 -1.98
C GLY A 32 -11.21 -24.31 -0.86
N THR A 33 -10.56 -24.21 0.31
CA THR A 33 -11.04 -23.41 1.43
C THR A 33 -10.77 -21.93 1.18
N ARG A 34 -11.75 -21.07 1.43
CA ARG A 34 -11.59 -19.63 1.23
C ARG A 34 -10.55 -19.06 2.19
N THR A 35 -9.63 -18.28 1.65
CA THR A 35 -8.62 -17.59 2.44
C THR A 35 -9.27 -16.50 3.30
N ILE A 36 -8.82 -16.38 4.56
CA ILE A 36 -9.21 -15.26 5.41
C ILE A 36 -8.49 -14.02 4.90
N ALA A 37 -9.25 -12.98 4.59
CA ALA A 37 -8.71 -11.69 4.21
C ALA A 37 -8.52 -10.79 5.43
N TRP A 38 -7.38 -10.12 5.54
CA TRP A 38 -7.09 -9.13 6.57
C TRP A 38 -7.32 -7.73 6.01
N ALA A 39 -8.15 -6.95 6.69
CA ALA A 39 -8.55 -5.61 6.26
C ALA A 39 -8.54 -4.62 7.42
N PRO A 40 -8.61 -3.31 7.18
CA PRO A 40 -8.74 -2.32 8.24
C PRO A 40 -9.95 -2.58 9.14
N SER A 41 -11.05 -3.03 8.56
CA SER A 41 -12.30 -3.35 9.26
C SER A 41 -12.93 -4.62 8.73
N PRO A 42 -13.79 -5.32 9.52
CA PRO A 42 -14.50 -6.49 9.03
C PRO A 42 -15.59 -6.04 8.05
N LEU A 43 -15.42 -6.39 6.79
CA LEU A 43 -16.36 -6.07 5.71
C LEU A 43 -16.77 -7.33 4.96
N ASN A 44 -18.00 -7.37 4.51
CA ASN A 44 -18.43 -8.33 3.50
C ASN A 44 -18.09 -7.75 2.13
N HIS A 45 -16.98 -8.21 1.54
CA HIS A 45 -16.55 -7.72 0.24
C HIS A 45 -17.26 -8.47 -0.88
N GLU A 46 -18.09 -7.76 -1.66
CA GLU A 46 -18.93 -8.37 -2.71
C GLU A 46 -18.12 -9.04 -3.82
N ARG A 47 -16.95 -8.48 -4.16
CA ARG A 47 -16.08 -8.99 -5.24
C ARG A 47 -15.36 -10.29 -4.89
N CYS A 48 -14.89 -10.42 -3.65
CA CYS A 48 -13.94 -11.48 -3.30
C CYS A 48 -14.59 -12.61 -2.51
N PHE A 49 -15.84 -12.46 -2.08
CA PHE A 49 -16.55 -13.44 -1.25
C PHE A 49 -15.74 -13.92 -0.03
N ALA A 50 -14.70 -13.15 0.35
CA ALA A 50 -13.84 -13.47 1.47
C ALA A 50 -14.46 -12.94 2.77
N THR A 51 -14.34 -13.73 3.83
CA THR A 51 -14.62 -13.23 5.17
C THR A 51 -13.45 -12.40 5.61
N THR A 52 -13.64 -11.09 5.75
CA THR A 52 -12.58 -10.20 6.23
C THR A 52 -12.49 -10.23 7.75
N ARG A 53 -11.27 -10.17 8.26
CA ARG A 53 -10.96 -9.95 9.67
C ARG A 53 -10.26 -8.62 9.83
N GLN A 54 -10.59 -7.92 10.91
CA GLN A 54 -9.93 -6.67 11.24
C GLN A 54 -8.48 -6.93 11.66
N LEU A 55 -7.56 -6.18 11.06
CA LEU A 55 -6.16 -6.13 11.47
C LEU A 55 -6.04 -5.61 12.91
N THR A 56 -5.26 -6.28 13.74
CA THR A 56 -4.86 -5.73 15.04
C THR A 56 -3.75 -4.69 14.83
N PRO A 57 -3.52 -3.77 15.78
CA PRO A 57 -2.41 -2.82 15.68
C PRO A 57 -1.06 -3.50 15.46
N GLU A 58 -0.80 -4.61 16.12
CA GLU A 58 0.44 -5.38 15.99
C GLU A 58 0.63 -5.95 14.58
N LEU A 59 -0.45 -6.48 13.98
CA LEU A 59 -0.42 -6.96 12.58
C LEU A 59 -0.23 -5.82 11.58
N ILE A 60 -0.78 -4.64 11.85
CA ILE A 60 -0.55 -3.45 11.02
C ILE A 60 0.94 -3.09 11.03
N GLU A 61 1.57 -3.05 12.20
CA GLU A 61 3.00 -2.78 12.33
C GLU A 61 3.87 -3.86 11.66
N GLU A 62 3.47 -5.13 11.77
CA GLU A 62 4.15 -6.24 11.07
C GLU A 62 4.08 -6.07 9.55
N ILE A 63 2.93 -5.70 9.01
CA ILE A 63 2.75 -5.46 7.58
C ILE A 63 3.61 -4.27 7.13
N ILE A 64 3.63 -3.17 7.88
CA ILE A 64 4.49 -2.01 7.58
C ILE A 64 5.97 -2.43 7.52
N LYS A 65 6.45 -3.23 8.49
CA LYS A 65 7.80 -3.82 8.47
C LYS A 65 8.01 -4.73 7.26
N GLY A 66 6.99 -5.50 6.89
CA GLY A 66 7.00 -6.38 5.70
C GLY A 66 7.21 -5.61 4.39
N TYR A 67 6.61 -4.43 4.24
CA TYR A 67 6.86 -3.54 3.10
C TYR A 67 8.34 -3.15 3.02
N ALA A 68 8.94 -2.73 4.14
CA ALA A 68 10.34 -2.32 4.16
C ALA A 68 11.30 -3.48 3.87
N ILE A 69 11.08 -4.65 4.47
CA ILE A 69 11.89 -5.85 4.21
C ILE A 69 11.80 -6.26 2.75
N THR A 70 10.62 -6.19 2.15
CA THR A 70 10.42 -6.52 0.73
C THR A 70 11.16 -5.52 -0.16
N ALA A 71 11.08 -4.23 0.15
CA ALA A 71 11.78 -3.19 -0.58
C ALA A 71 13.31 -3.37 -0.50
N GLU A 72 13.86 -3.63 0.67
CA GLU A 72 15.29 -3.92 0.85
C GLU A 72 15.75 -5.07 -0.06
N ARG A 73 15.00 -6.18 -0.06
CA ARG A 73 15.29 -7.34 -0.92
C ARG A 73 15.20 -7.01 -2.42
N MET A 74 14.29 -6.12 -2.83
CA MET A 74 14.22 -5.65 -4.21
C MET A 74 15.45 -4.84 -4.59
N ILE A 75 15.88 -3.90 -3.75
CA ILE A 75 17.10 -3.12 -3.98
C ILE A 75 18.34 -4.05 -4.03
N GLU A 76 18.47 -5.00 -3.11
CA GLU A 76 19.54 -6.02 -3.14
C GLU A 76 19.50 -6.89 -4.41
N ALA A 77 18.32 -7.11 -4.98
CA ALA A 77 18.15 -7.80 -6.26
C ALA A 77 18.47 -6.93 -7.46
N GLY A 78 18.80 -5.64 -7.26
CA GLY A 78 19.22 -4.71 -8.30
C GLY A 78 18.11 -3.84 -8.88
N TYR A 79 16.94 -3.74 -8.23
CA TYR A 79 15.93 -2.75 -8.62
C TYR A 79 16.42 -1.34 -8.30
N ASP A 80 16.06 -0.38 -9.14
CA ASP A 80 16.42 1.04 -8.97
C ASP A 80 15.50 1.75 -7.95
N GLY A 81 14.39 1.14 -7.63
CA GLY A 81 13.43 1.66 -6.67
C GLY A 81 12.22 0.76 -6.50
N VAL A 82 11.28 1.25 -5.72
CA VAL A 82 10.01 0.59 -5.42
C VAL A 82 8.84 1.56 -5.56
N GLU A 83 7.65 1.04 -5.85
CA GLU A 83 6.41 1.81 -5.91
C GLU A 83 5.39 1.23 -4.94
N ILE A 84 4.93 2.03 -3.97
CA ILE A 84 3.84 1.66 -3.06
C ILE A 84 2.52 1.70 -3.84
N VAL A 85 1.72 0.63 -3.80
CA VAL A 85 0.43 0.58 -4.48
C VAL A 85 -0.69 0.93 -3.50
N ALA A 86 -1.14 2.19 -3.54
CA ALA A 86 -2.30 2.73 -2.81
C ALA A 86 -3.49 2.96 -3.75
N SER A 87 -3.74 2.01 -4.64
CA SER A 87 -4.80 2.05 -5.66
C SER A 87 -5.50 0.70 -5.77
N HIS A 88 -6.52 0.61 -6.64
CA HIS A 88 -7.23 -0.63 -6.97
C HIS A 88 -7.88 -1.35 -5.77
N GLY A 89 -8.17 -0.64 -4.68
CA GLY A 89 -8.75 -1.25 -3.49
C GLY A 89 -7.78 -2.11 -2.66
N TYR A 90 -6.45 -2.02 -2.86
CA TYR A 90 -5.47 -2.71 -2.05
C TYR A 90 -5.30 -2.08 -0.67
N LEU A 91 -4.61 -2.77 0.24
CA LEU A 91 -4.59 -2.42 1.66
C LEU A 91 -4.27 -0.95 1.98
N PRO A 92 -3.28 -0.28 1.35
CA PRO A 92 -3.05 1.14 1.60
C PRO A 92 -4.25 2.02 1.19
N ALA A 93 -4.92 1.70 0.07
CA ALA A 93 -6.14 2.38 -0.35
C ALA A 93 -7.30 2.10 0.62
N GLN A 94 -7.41 0.86 1.12
CA GLN A 94 -8.44 0.49 2.11
C GLN A 94 -8.29 1.30 3.41
N PHE A 95 -7.06 1.56 3.85
CA PHE A 95 -6.84 2.42 5.03
C PHE A 95 -7.26 3.87 4.78
N LEU A 96 -7.01 4.42 3.60
CA LEU A 96 -7.42 5.77 3.22
C LEU A 96 -8.95 5.92 3.14
N SER A 97 -9.65 4.88 2.72
CA SER A 97 -11.07 4.91 2.41
C SER A 97 -11.95 5.01 3.67
N PRO A 98 -12.76 6.07 3.84
CA PRO A 98 -13.73 6.13 4.93
C PRO A 98 -14.86 5.11 4.77
N LEU A 99 -15.10 4.60 3.55
CA LEU A 99 -16.05 3.53 3.28
C LEU A 99 -15.59 2.19 3.86
N VAL A 100 -14.31 1.89 3.68
CA VAL A 100 -13.71 0.58 4.04
C VAL A 100 -13.13 0.61 5.45
N ASN A 101 -12.49 1.71 5.83
CA ASN A 101 -11.85 1.86 7.13
C ASN A 101 -12.83 2.46 8.15
N GLN A 102 -13.55 1.59 8.84
CA GLN A 102 -14.51 1.92 9.89
C GLN A 102 -13.90 1.88 11.30
N ARG A 103 -12.57 1.94 11.41
CA ARG A 103 -11.85 1.91 12.68
C ARG A 103 -12.08 3.20 13.47
N THR A 104 -12.04 3.06 14.81
CA THR A 104 -12.17 4.17 15.77
C THR A 104 -10.88 4.40 16.58
N ASP A 105 -9.82 3.67 16.26
CA ASP A 105 -8.49 3.84 16.86
C ASP A 105 -7.59 4.79 16.04
N CYS A 106 -6.31 4.85 16.36
CA CYS A 106 -5.34 5.72 15.67
C CYS A 106 -5.09 5.37 14.20
N TRP A 107 -5.66 4.28 13.68
CA TRP A 107 -5.56 3.84 12.29
C TRP A 107 -6.80 4.16 11.46
N GLY A 108 -7.81 4.83 12.04
CA GLY A 108 -9.06 5.17 11.36
C GLY A 108 -9.80 6.34 12.00
N GLY A 109 -11.04 6.58 11.56
CA GLY A 109 -11.83 7.73 11.97
C GLY A 109 -11.42 9.01 11.24
N SER A 110 -10.51 9.81 11.78
CA SER A 110 -10.10 11.05 11.12
C SER A 110 -9.28 10.81 9.85
N ARG A 111 -9.21 11.82 8.99
CA ARG A 111 -8.40 11.79 7.76
C ARG A 111 -6.93 11.48 8.08
N GLU A 112 -6.37 12.13 9.08
CA GLU A 112 -4.98 11.96 9.51
C GLU A 112 -4.70 10.52 9.96
N ASN A 113 -5.63 9.92 10.69
CA ASN A 113 -5.52 8.53 11.13
C ASN A 113 -5.60 7.55 9.95
N ARG A 114 -6.50 7.80 8.99
CA ARG A 114 -6.61 6.95 7.80
C ARG A 114 -5.37 7.03 6.90
N GLN A 115 -4.67 8.18 6.88
CA GLN A 115 -3.42 8.36 6.13
C GLN A 115 -2.22 7.69 6.81
N ARG A 116 -2.29 7.44 8.12
CA ARG A 116 -1.18 6.96 8.95
C ARG A 116 -0.48 5.74 8.36
N PHE A 117 -1.23 4.72 7.94
CA PHE A 117 -0.66 3.51 7.37
C PHE A 117 0.25 3.80 6.17
N LEU A 118 -0.22 4.59 5.21
CA LEU A 118 0.54 4.95 4.02
C LEU A 118 1.78 5.78 4.37
N LEU A 119 1.63 6.76 5.25
CA LEU A 119 2.74 7.60 5.70
C LEU A 119 3.80 6.78 6.44
N ASP A 120 3.41 5.87 7.34
CA ASP A 120 4.35 5.06 8.12
C ASP A 120 5.08 4.04 7.24
N VAL A 121 4.41 3.47 6.22
CA VAL A 121 5.10 2.67 5.18
C VAL A 121 6.15 3.52 4.47
N ALA A 122 5.79 4.69 3.97
CA ALA A 122 6.71 5.56 3.23
C ALA A 122 7.89 6.05 4.09
N ARG A 123 7.62 6.45 5.33
CA ARG A 123 8.66 6.83 6.31
C ARG A 123 9.65 5.70 6.55
N LEU A 124 9.14 4.47 6.77
CA LEU A 124 10.00 3.33 7.04
C LEU A 124 10.83 2.95 5.81
N LEU A 125 10.28 3.07 4.60
CA LEU A 125 11.04 2.89 3.36
C LEU A 125 12.20 3.90 3.27
N ARG A 126 11.94 5.19 3.53
CA ARG A 126 12.99 6.22 3.52
C ARG A 126 14.08 6.01 4.57
N GLN A 127 13.71 5.46 5.72
CA GLN A 127 14.68 5.13 6.79
C GLN A 127 15.57 3.94 6.44
N ARG A 128 15.03 2.96 5.71
CA ARG A 128 15.68 1.66 5.48
C ARG A 128 16.40 1.55 4.14
N LEU A 129 15.93 2.27 3.12
CA LEU A 129 16.50 2.21 1.80
C LEU A 129 17.65 3.21 1.63
N PRO A 130 18.64 2.90 0.79
CA PRO A 130 19.71 3.86 0.47
C PRO A 130 19.13 5.11 -0.21
N ALA A 131 19.76 6.26 -0.01
CA ALA A 131 19.31 7.55 -0.56
C ALA A 131 19.19 7.57 -2.10
N SER A 132 19.87 6.66 -2.79
CA SER A 132 19.80 6.50 -4.25
C SER A 132 18.58 5.70 -4.73
N ALA A 133 17.87 5.02 -3.82
CA ALA A 133 16.69 4.25 -4.18
C ALA A 133 15.50 5.18 -4.40
N ILE A 134 14.83 5.00 -5.52
CA ILE A 134 13.60 5.74 -5.85
C ILE A 134 12.42 5.11 -5.11
N VAL A 135 11.62 5.94 -4.46
CA VAL A 135 10.34 5.52 -3.84
C VAL A 135 9.20 6.22 -4.55
N GLY A 136 8.39 5.45 -5.25
CA GLY A 136 7.19 5.93 -5.93
C GLY A 136 5.92 5.58 -5.17
N LEU A 137 4.84 6.25 -5.53
CA LEU A 137 3.49 5.97 -5.07
C LEU A 137 2.55 5.85 -6.25
N ARG A 138 1.76 4.77 -6.31
CA ARG A 138 0.60 4.67 -7.19
C ARG A 138 -0.67 4.81 -6.36
N ILE A 139 -1.51 5.80 -6.68
CA ILE A 139 -2.70 6.14 -5.88
C ILE A 139 -3.93 6.38 -6.76
N SER A 140 -5.09 5.95 -6.30
CA SER A 140 -6.38 6.36 -6.87
C SER A 140 -6.87 7.63 -6.19
N LEU A 141 -7.29 8.62 -6.98
CA LEU A 141 -7.77 9.90 -6.44
C LEU A 141 -9.24 9.88 -6.04
N ASP A 142 -10.03 8.97 -6.61
CA ASP A 142 -11.49 8.92 -6.39
C ASP A 142 -11.97 7.47 -6.49
N GLU A 143 -12.61 6.98 -5.44
CA GLU A 143 -13.22 5.63 -5.44
C GLU A 143 -14.52 5.54 -6.23
N LYS A 144 -15.03 6.67 -6.74
CA LYS A 144 -16.33 6.77 -7.44
C LYS A 144 -17.54 6.34 -6.61
N ASP A 145 -17.36 6.21 -5.30
CA ASP A 145 -18.41 5.96 -4.32
C ASP A 145 -18.63 7.20 -3.44
N HIS A 146 -19.88 7.51 -3.10
CA HIS A 146 -20.21 8.72 -2.32
C HIS A 146 -19.63 8.70 -0.88
N LEU A 147 -19.36 7.52 -0.34
CA LEU A 147 -18.72 7.31 0.96
C LEU A 147 -17.22 6.99 0.88
N GLY A 148 -16.68 6.82 -0.33
CA GLY A 148 -15.27 6.49 -0.56
C GLY A 148 -14.34 7.71 -0.56
N VAL A 149 -13.06 7.46 -0.83
CA VAL A 149 -12.05 8.50 -0.97
C VAL A 149 -12.45 9.49 -2.05
N LYS A 150 -12.36 10.78 -1.75
CA LYS A 150 -12.59 11.90 -2.67
C LYS A 150 -11.27 12.57 -3.06
N PRO A 151 -11.23 13.30 -4.18
CA PRO A 151 -10.01 13.94 -4.63
C PRO A 151 -9.31 14.82 -3.58
N ASP A 152 -10.06 15.56 -2.77
CA ASP A 152 -9.51 16.40 -1.71
C ASP A 152 -8.85 15.58 -0.58
N GLU A 153 -9.37 14.41 -0.26
CA GLU A 153 -8.76 13.50 0.70
C GLU A 153 -7.49 12.85 0.16
N ALA A 154 -7.52 12.41 -1.09
CA ALA A 154 -6.34 11.86 -1.75
C ALA A 154 -5.25 12.94 -1.90
N LEU A 155 -5.59 14.14 -2.33
CA LEU A 155 -4.66 15.27 -2.43
C LEU A 155 -4.06 15.64 -1.08
N ALA A 156 -4.82 15.55 0.02
CA ALA A 156 -4.29 15.78 1.36
C ALA A 156 -3.24 14.72 1.76
N ALA A 157 -3.44 13.45 1.38
CA ALA A 157 -2.44 12.39 1.60
C ALA A 157 -1.17 12.64 0.77
N LEU A 158 -1.31 13.08 -0.49
CA LEU A 158 -0.19 13.44 -1.35
C LEU A 158 0.60 14.63 -0.76
N ALA A 159 -0.11 15.66 -0.31
CA ALA A 159 0.54 16.83 0.33
C ALA A 159 1.30 16.45 1.60
N ALA A 160 0.78 15.52 2.40
CA ALA A 160 1.48 15.03 3.60
C ALA A 160 2.76 14.25 3.25
N LEU A 161 2.73 13.42 2.20
CA LEU A 161 3.91 12.71 1.70
C LEU A 161 4.97 13.66 1.13
N GLU A 162 4.54 14.69 0.41
CA GLU A 162 5.41 15.72 -0.16
C GLU A 162 6.08 16.56 0.93
N ALA A 163 5.32 17.00 1.92
CA ALA A 163 5.82 17.82 3.03
C ALA A 163 6.98 17.14 3.79
N GLU A 164 7.01 15.81 3.84
CA GLU A 164 8.08 15.04 4.45
C GLU A 164 9.09 14.48 3.41
N SER A 165 8.95 14.80 2.13
CA SER A 165 9.79 14.29 1.02
C SER A 165 9.87 12.76 1.00
N LEU A 166 8.75 12.08 1.23
CA LEU A 166 8.70 10.63 1.38
C LEU A 166 8.67 9.88 0.05
N VAL A 167 8.25 10.51 -1.04
CA VAL A 167 8.17 9.90 -2.37
C VAL A 167 8.83 10.78 -3.43
N ASP A 168 9.40 10.16 -4.45
CA ASP A 168 10.09 10.84 -5.55
C ASP A 168 9.16 11.11 -6.73
N TYR A 169 8.11 10.28 -6.89
CA TYR A 169 7.09 10.46 -7.92
C TYR A 169 5.73 9.91 -7.49
N MET A 170 4.69 10.38 -8.14
CA MET A 170 3.32 9.95 -7.94
C MET A 170 2.70 9.52 -9.27
N ASN A 171 2.15 8.30 -9.29
CA ASN A 171 1.45 7.69 -10.42
C ASN A 171 -0.05 7.68 -10.10
N ILE A 172 -0.83 8.46 -10.84
CA ILE A 172 -2.28 8.55 -10.65
C ILE A 172 -2.96 7.44 -11.46
N ALA A 173 -3.85 6.66 -10.79
CA ALA A 173 -4.55 5.50 -11.33
C ALA A 173 -6.07 5.67 -11.27
#